data_bfd037b3a144ff058b7f27a651423fb2
#
_entry.id   bfd037b3a144ff058b7f27a651423fb2
#
_cell.length_a   1.000
_cell.length_b   1.000
_cell.length_c   1.000
_cell.angle_alpha   90.00
_cell.angle_beta   90.00
_cell.angle_gamma   90.00
#
_symmetry.space_group_name_H-M   'P 1'
#
loop_
_entity.id
_entity.type
_entity.pdbx_description
1 polymer ?
#
loop_
_entity_poly.entity_id
_entity_poly.type
_entity_poly.pdbx_seq_one_letter_code
_entity_poly.pdbx_strand_id
1 'polypeptide(L)'
;MVKKILLVLLLLNASFSYAQTIKTDILVIGGGAAGTAAAIQGARSKLKTLLVEPGPWLGGSMTAAGMCVVEGNRNLPSGIWGEFRRHVRDFYKNRLGYDTTYNATLRFEPYTGAAILKKMTDTVKNLTVKLNTPFTAIEKDGTGWEVSITENNRTTTVKAKVVIDATETGDVAAKAGEVLVSGFDSSKDTGESLAPETTLPRIQDITWIAIVKDFGKTADKTMAKPQGYDAAEYACLKDKNISKMLNEGRLPNDKFMIKWAGCGNQYPTTADDLKPANRNAFYAKARLHTLGLIYYLQTELGLKNLGLDDEYPTADHLPYLPYIREASRAKGLVRMTLDDLYQPYDRSVKLYRTAIAVGDATPGQHYGEGTAPKTNYPPFTGYSIPLGSIVLKDLDNLLVTEKALSVSHLVNASSMYPSIQMCVGQGAGATAAFCAFFKTTTKKLNVRIIQGELLDFKAWLLPFADIKSNDPYLRSIQQIGATGLLKGIQKVNGNTAQLLFMPDSVVSTAEVEPFFKEIYARAFLWFNKEKPDEKFTQGNLLSFISEITLTEPKTLQISMQKAWKTQYKFSSDFDMNKPVTRREFAVLANKFLNPFARTVDLAGRMVN
;
A
#
# COMPACT_ATOMS: atom_id res chain seq x y z
N MET A 1 -0.56 -10.44 -69.02
CA MET A 1 -0.83 -9.17 -68.33
C MET A 1 -1.69 -9.38 -67.07
N VAL A 2 -2.77 -10.09 -67.10
CA VAL A 2 -3.70 -10.29 -65.96
C VAL A 2 -3.02 -10.93 -64.73
N LYS A 3 -2.12 -11.94 -64.87
CA LYS A 3 -1.40 -12.56 -63.75
C LYS A 3 -0.43 -11.60 -63.02
N LYS A 4 0.14 -10.63 -63.70
CA LYS A 4 1.02 -9.61 -63.08
C LYS A 4 0.21 -8.55 -62.33
N ILE A 5 -0.99 -8.22 -62.79
CA ILE A 5 -1.91 -7.28 -62.13
C ILE A 5 -2.48 -7.90 -60.86
N LEU A 6 -2.78 -9.21 -60.84
CA LEU A 6 -3.25 -9.95 -59.67
C LEU A 6 -2.16 -10.03 -58.57
N LEU A 7 -0.88 -10.19 -59.00
CA LEU A 7 0.25 -10.23 -58.03
C LEU A 7 0.52 -8.86 -57.42
N VAL A 8 0.33 -7.77 -58.15
CA VAL A 8 0.46 -6.39 -57.63
C VAL A 8 -0.69 -6.04 -56.70
N LEU A 9 -1.91 -6.49 -57.01
CA LEU A 9 -3.08 -6.33 -56.11
C LEU A 9 -2.97 -7.17 -54.86
N LEU A 10 -2.33 -8.33 -54.88
CA LEU A 10 -2.01 -9.16 -53.68
C LEU A 10 -0.88 -8.53 -52.84
N LEU A 11 0.08 -7.84 -53.42
CA LEU A 11 1.13 -7.10 -52.72
C LEU A 11 0.65 -5.76 -52.15
N LEU A 12 -0.37 -5.15 -52.70
CA LEU A 12 -1.03 -3.92 -52.19
C LEU A 12 -1.98 -4.19 -51.02
N ASN A 13 -2.40 -5.46 -50.81
CA ASN A 13 -3.10 -5.93 -49.59
C ASN A 13 -2.14 -6.41 -48.50
N ALA A 14 -0.83 -6.16 -48.61
CA ALA A 14 0.05 -6.16 -47.45
C ALA A 14 -0.47 -5.09 -46.50
N SER A 15 -1.37 -5.51 -45.64
CA SER A 15 -2.04 -4.74 -44.62
C SER A 15 -1.02 -3.83 -43.95
N PHE A 16 -1.09 -2.52 -44.21
CA PHE A 16 -0.58 -1.54 -43.26
C PHE A 16 -1.40 -1.74 -42.00
N SER A 17 -0.95 -2.69 -41.19
CA SER A 17 -1.38 -2.81 -39.83
C SER A 17 -0.85 -1.54 -39.15
N TYR A 18 -1.64 -0.45 -39.27
CA TYR A 18 -1.36 0.73 -38.45
C TYR A 18 -1.35 0.24 -37.01
N ALA A 19 -0.18 0.13 -36.45
CA ALA A 19 -0.04 -0.18 -35.03
C ALA A 19 -0.85 0.87 -34.28
N GLN A 20 -1.96 0.46 -33.72
CA GLN A 20 -2.86 1.36 -33.01
C GLN A 20 -2.09 1.95 -31.81
N THR A 21 -1.88 3.26 -31.83
CA THR A 21 -1.24 3.97 -30.72
C THR A 21 -2.30 4.50 -29.76
N ILE A 22 -2.26 4.04 -28.53
CA ILE A 22 -3.08 4.57 -27.43
C ILE A 22 -2.30 5.70 -26.76
N LYS A 23 -2.93 6.86 -26.55
CA LYS A 23 -2.36 7.96 -25.76
C LYS A 23 -3.09 8.08 -24.43
N THR A 24 -2.35 8.11 -23.34
CA THR A 24 -2.87 8.25 -21.98
C THR A 24 -2.00 9.22 -21.16
N ASP A 25 -2.54 9.77 -20.09
CA ASP A 25 -1.75 10.59 -19.16
C ASP A 25 -0.97 9.67 -18.22
N ILE A 26 -1.63 8.64 -17.68
CA ILE A 26 -1.07 7.68 -16.73
C ILE A 26 -1.28 6.28 -17.30
N LEU A 27 -0.21 5.49 -17.32
CA LEU A 27 -0.27 4.06 -17.59
C LEU A 27 0.14 3.31 -16.31
N VAL A 28 -0.75 2.45 -15.82
CA VAL A 28 -0.48 1.53 -14.71
C VAL A 28 -0.29 0.14 -15.27
N ILE A 29 0.83 -0.49 -14.98
CA ILE A 29 1.16 -1.84 -15.44
C ILE A 29 1.16 -2.79 -14.25
N GLY A 30 0.22 -3.73 -14.23
CA GLY A 30 -0.11 -4.59 -13.12
C GLY A 30 -1.37 -4.12 -12.37
N GLY A 31 -2.39 -4.97 -12.33
CA GLY A 31 -3.68 -4.73 -11.64
C GLY A 31 -3.71 -5.32 -10.24
N GLY A 32 -2.54 -5.41 -9.57
CA GLY A 32 -2.44 -5.83 -8.18
C GLY A 32 -3.16 -4.90 -7.21
N ALA A 33 -2.92 -5.07 -5.93
CA ALA A 33 -3.53 -4.23 -4.89
C ALA A 33 -3.15 -2.75 -5.09
N ALA A 34 -1.86 -2.47 -5.27
CA ALA A 34 -1.36 -1.12 -5.52
C ALA A 34 -1.80 -0.60 -6.88
N GLY A 35 -1.68 -1.39 -7.94
CA GLY A 35 -2.00 -0.95 -9.30
C GLY A 35 -3.47 -0.60 -9.47
N THR A 36 -4.38 -1.39 -8.92
CA THR A 36 -5.83 -1.07 -8.93
C THR A 36 -6.11 0.25 -8.20
N ALA A 37 -5.50 0.46 -7.04
CA ALA A 37 -5.68 1.71 -6.29
C ALA A 37 -5.03 2.91 -7.01
N ALA A 38 -3.86 2.73 -7.63
CA ALA A 38 -3.19 3.77 -8.40
C ALA A 38 -4.02 4.22 -9.60
N ALA A 39 -4.58 3.26 -10.33
CA ALA A 39 -5.43 3.55 -11.48
C ALA A 39 -6.73 4.28 -11.09
N ILE A 40 -7.39 3.85 -10.01
CA ILE A 40 -8.58 4.53 -9.46
C ILE A 40 -8.23 5.96 -9.07
N GLN A 41 -7.13 6.18 -8.33
CA GLN A 41 -6.73 7.51 -7.88
C GLN A 41 -6.37 8.41 -9.05
N GLY A 42 -5.53 7.95 -9.99
CA GLY A 42 -5.15 8.74 -11.16
C GLY A 42 -6.35 9.22 -11.97
N ALA A 43 -7.33 8.34 -12.19
CA ALA A 43 -8.55 8.68 -12.91
C ALA A 43 -9.50 9.59 -12.10
N ARG A 44 -9.60 9.41 -10.78
CA ARG A 44 -10.35 10.30 -9.88
C ARG A 44 -9.76 11.71 -9.83
N SER A 45 -8.45 11.83 -9.97
CA SER A 45 -7.75 13.11 -10.17
C SER A 45 -7.95 13.69 -11.60
N LYS A 46 -8.90 13.15 -12.35
CA LYS A 46 -9.37 13.59 -13.68
C LYS A 46 -8.34 13.42 -14.82
N LEU A 47 -7.34 12.58 -14.64
CA LEU A 47 -6.37 12.24 -15.70
C LEU A 47 -6.85 10.99 -16.46
N LYS A 48 -6.58 10.97 -17.78
CA LYS A 48 -6.81 9.79 -18.60
C LYS A 48 -5.86 8.68 -18.15
N THR A 49 -6.41 7.64 -17.57
CA THR A 49 -5.65 6.55 -16.98
C THR A 49 -5.97 5.23 -17.67
N LEU A 50 -4.92 4.49 -18.04
CA LEU A 50 -5.01 3.13 -18.57
C LEU A 50 -4.37 2.19 -17.56
N LEU A 51 -5.10 1.15 -17.14
CA LEU A 51 -4.59 0.03 -16.36
C LEU A 51 -4.52 -1.21 -17.26
N VAL A 52 -3.37 -1.84 -17.31
CA VAL A 52 -3.19 -3.14 -17.99
C VAL A 52 -2.78 -4.20 -16.98
N GLU A 53 -3.43 -5.37 -17.07
CA GLU A 53 -3.22 -6.51 -16.18
C GLU A 53 -3.06 -7.79 -17.02
N PRO A 54 -1.97 -8.56 -16.87
CA PRO A 54 -1.75 -9.80 -17.62
C PRO A 54 -2.75 -10.90 -17.28
N GLY A 55 -3.34 -10.87 -16.09
CA GLY A 55 -4.32 -11.84 -15.62
C GLY A 55 -5.78 -11.40 -15.84
N PRO A 56 -6.73 -12.31 -15.51
CA PRO A 56 -8.16 -12.03 -15.66
C PRO A 56 -8.76 -11.26 -14.48
N TRP A 57 -8.05 -11.08 -13.35
CA TRP A 57 -8.59 -10.49 -12.13
C TRP A 57 -7.74 -9.33 -11.62
N LEU A 58 -8.42 -8.29 -11.13
CA LEU A 58 -7.80 -7.21 -10.35
C LEU A 58 -7.61 -7.61 -8.89
N GLY A 59 -6.64 -6.99 -8.19
CA GLY A 59 -6.37 -7.17 -6.77
C GLY A 59 -5.17 -8.05 -6.45
N GLY A 60 -4.55 -8.67 -7.45
CA GLY A 60 -3.28 -9.40 -7.36
C GLY A 60 -3.22 -10.35 -6.16
N SER A 61 -2.37 -10.02 -5.20
CA SER A 61 -2.15 -10.83 -3.99
C SER A 61 -3.44 -11.20 -3.25
N MET A 62 -4.45 -10.29 -3.19
CA MET A 62 -5.71 -10.55 -2.46
C MET A 62 -6.68 -11.45 -3.19
N THR A 63 -6.63 -11.46 -4.51
CA THR A 63 -7.61 -12.12 -5.38
C THR A 63 -6.97 -13.17 -6.25
N ALA A 64 -6.18 -12.76 -7.25
CA ALA A 64 -5.52 -13.67 -8.21
C ALA A 64 -4.56 -14.67 -7.53
N ALA A 65 -3.98 -14.33 -6.37
CA ALA A 65 -3.11 -15.20 -5.58
C ALA A 65 -3.77 -15.75 -4.29
N GLY A 66 -5.01 -15.37 -3.97
CA GLY A 66 -5.80 -16.00 -2.91
C GLY A 66 -5.52 -15.53 -1.47
N MET A 67 -4.76 -14.46 -1.22
CA MET A 67 -4.53 -13.90 0.12
C MET A 67 -5.75 -13.11 0.63
N CYS A 68 -6.86 -13.78 0.82
CA CYS A 68 -8.18 -13.22 1.09
C CYS A 68 -8.56 -13.13 2.59
N VAL A 69 -7.68 -13.55 3.49
CA VAL A 69 -7.67 -13.20 4.90
C VAL A 69 -6.61 -12.10 5.06
N VAL A 70 -7.07 -10.84 5.00
CA VAL A 70 -6.15 -9.70 4.81
C VAL A 70 -5.67 -9.16 6.15
N GLU A 71 -4.37 -9.13 6.32
CA GLU A 71 -3.67 -8.58 7.48
C GLU A 71 -3.27 -7.11 7.24
N GLY A 72 -2.98 -6.39 8.32
CA GLY A 72 -2.60 -4.97 8.30
C GLY A 72 -3.75 -3.99 8.07
N ASN A 73 -3.52 -2.76 8.44
CA ASN A 73 -4.42 -1.62 8.31
C ASN A 73 -5.86 -1.87 8.79
N ARG A 74 -6.00 -2.68 9.86
CA ARG A 74 -7.32 -2.98 10.44
C ARG A 74 -7.95 -1.74 11.07
N ASN A 75 -7.14 -0.93 11.75
CA ASN A 75 -7.56 0.33 12.38
C ASN A 75 -7.30 1.56 11.50
N LEU A 76 -6.71 1.38 10.33
CA LEU A 76 -6.33 2.43 9.39
C LEU A 76 -7.10 2.32 8.07
N PRO A 77 -8.40 2.67 8.04
CA PRO A 77 -9.23 2.57 6.82
C PRO A 77 -8.96 3.74 5.88
N SER A 78 -7.72 3.84 5.39
CA SER A 78 -7.26 4.91 4.51
C SER A 78 -7.86 4.79 3.11
N GLY A 79 -8.46 5.86 2.62
CA GLY A 79 -8.84 6.07 1.23
C GLY A 79 -9.48 4.86 0.51
N ILE A 80 -8.86 4.43 -0.58
CA ILE A 80 -9.35 3.32 -1.43
C ILE A 80 -9.34 1.98 -0.68
N TRP A 81 -8.36 1.74 0.22
CA TRP A 81 -8.39 0.56 1.08
C TRP A 81 -9.64 0.54 1.99
N GLY A 82 -9.97 1.67 2.63
CA GLY A 82 -11.16 1.79 3.45
C GLY A 82 -12.45 1.62 2.65
N GLU A 83 -12.46 2.08 1.40
CA GLU A 83 -13.59 1.91 0.48
C GLU A 83 -13.77 0.43 0.10
N PHE A 84 -12.71 -0.27 -0.28
CA PHE A 84 -12.74 -1.71 -0.57
C PHE A 84 -13.25 -2.52 0.63
N ARG A 85 -12.67 -2.28 1.84
CA ARG A 85 -13.14 -2.92 3.07
C ARG A 85 -14.64 -2.72 3.31
N ARG A 86 -15.14 -1.52 3.10
CA ARG A 86 -16.57 -1.23 3.25
C ARG A 86 -17.40 -2.03 2.26
N HIS A 87 -17.01 -2.07 0.99
CA HIS A 87 -17.73 -2.85 -0.03
C HIS A 87 -17.76 -4.34 0.28
N VAL A 88 -16.65 -4.92 0.71
CA VAL A 88 -16.59 -6.33 1.14
C VAL A 88 -17.51 -6.57 2.33
N ARG A 89 -17.42 -5.74 3.37
CA ARG A 89 -18.27 -5.84 4.55
C ARG A 89 -19.76 -5.69 4.21
N ASP A 90 -20.10 -4.74 3.34
CA ASP A 90 -21.48 -4.53 2.90
C ASP A 90 -22.03 -5.71 2.09
N PHE A 91 -21.18 -6.40 1.34
CA PHE A 91 -21.54 -7.61 0.62
C PHE A 91 -21.89 -8.77 1.57
N TYR A 92 -21.08 -8.96 2.62
CA TYR A 92 -21.25 -10.09 3.54
C TYR A 92 -22.07 -9.77 4.81
N LYS A 93 -22.50 -8.54 5.06
CA LYS A 93 -23.14 -8.11 6.33
C LYS A 93 -24.35 -8.94 6.76
N ASN A 94 -25.07 -9.54 5.81
CA ASN A 94 -26.25 -10.36 6.08
C ASN A 94 -25.92 -11.87 6.15
N ARG A 95 -24.65 -12.26 6.03
CA ARG A 95 -24.22 -13.66 6.19
C ARG A 95 -24.09 -14.00 7.66
N LEU A 96 -24.71 -15.10 8.07
CA LEU A 96 -24.65 -15.57 9.45
C LEU A 96 -23.20 -15.82 9.88
N GLY A 97 -22.81 -15.25 11.03
CA GLY A 97 -21.46 -15.42 11.59
C GLY A 97 -20.37 -14.54 10.93
N TYR A 98 -20.71 -13.68 9.97
CA TYR A 98 -19.72 -12.76 9.40
C TYR A 98 -19.46 -11.57 10.36
N ASP A 99 -18.18 -11.36 10.74
CA ASP A 99 -17.79 -10.27 11.63
C ASP A 99 -17.76 -8.93 10.88
N THR A 100 -18.70 -8.04 11.24
CA THR A 100 -18.82 -6.68 10.67
C THR A 100 -18.24 -5.60 11.56
N THR A 101 -17.54 -5.95 12.65
CA THR A 101 -16.94 -4.96 13.55
C THR A 101 -15.93 -4.08 12.84
N TYR A 102 -15.72 -2.86 13.34
CA TYR A 102 -14.92 -1.85 12.68
C TYR A 102 -13.49 -2.33 12.36
N ASN A 103 -12.87 -3.06 13.26
CA ASN A 103 -11.50 -3.57 13.16
C ASN A 103 -11.41 -5.07 12.90
N ALA A 104 -12.49 -5.71 12.43
CA ALA A 104 -12.49 -7.10 12.04
C ALA A 104 -11.40 -7.40 11.01
N THR A 105 -10.79 -8.57 11.10
CA THR A 105 -9.96 -9.09 10.01
C THR A 105 -10.82 -9.25 8.76
N LEU A 106 -10.41 -8.63 7.66
CA LEU A 106 -11.15 -8.71 6.41
C LEU A 106 -11.01 -10.11 5.81
N ARG A 107 -12.13 -10.79 5.60
CA ARG A 107 -12.22 -12.15 5.06
C ARG A 107 -13.23 -12.18 3.93
N PHE A 108 -12.86 -12.70 2.78
CA PHE A 108 -13.75 -12.77 1.63
C PHE A 108 -13.30 -13.88 0.68
N GLU A 109 -14.20 -14.30 -0.18
CA GLU A 109 -13.88 -15.21 -1.27
C GLU A 109 -13.12 -14.45 -2.37
N PRO A 110 -12.00 -14.97 -2.90
CA PRO A 110 -11.18 -14.28 -3.91
C PRO A 110 -11.96 -13.77 -5.12
N TYR A 111 -12.89 -14.56 -5.65
CA TYR A 111 -13.77 -14.14 -6.74
C TYR A 111 -14.62 -12.91 -6.37
N THR A 112 -15.21 -12.91 -5.18
CA THR A 112 -15.99 -11.78 -4.67
C THR A 112 -15.12 -10.52 -4.54
N GLY A 113 -13.90 -10.68 -4.03
CA GLY A 113 -12.94 -9.57 -3.96
C GLY A 113 -12.62 -8.99 -5.34
N ALA A 114 -12.35 -9.84 -6.33
CA ALA A 114 -12.09 -9.45 -7.71
C ALA A 114 -13.29 -8.73 -8.34
N ALA A 115 -14.52 -9.25 -8.15
CA ALA A 115 -15.75 -8.65 -8.64
C ALA A 115 -16.00 -7.26 -8.03
N ILE A 116 -15.73 -7.08 -6.73
CA ILE A 116 -15.84 -5.79 -6.05
C ILE A 116 -14.84 -4.79 -6.64
N LEU A 117 -13.56 -5.17 -6.82
CA LEU A 117 -12.54 -4.30 -7.40
C LEU A 117 -12.89 -3.92 -8.85
N LYS A 118 -13.38 -4.89 -9.64
CA LYS A 118 -13.88 -4.61 -10.99
C LYS A 118 -15.00 -3.57 -10.96
N LYS A 119 -16.00 -3.75 -10.10
CA LYS A 119 -17.08 -2.78 -9.94
C LYS A 119 -16.57 -1.40 -9.52
N MET A 120 -15.58 -1.35 -8.60
CA MET A 120 -14.96 -0.09 -8.18
C MET A 120 -14.28 0.62 -9.35
N THR A 121 -13.59 -0.12 -10.23
CA THR A 121 -12.92 0.46 -11.41
C THR A 121 -13.92 0.86 -12.49
N ASP A 122 -14.95 0.06 -12.76
CA ASP A 122 -15.96 0.31 -13.81
C ASP A 122 -16.77 1.59 -13.55
N THR A 123 -16.87 2.03 -12.29
CA THR A 123 -17.60 3.26 -11.93
C THR A 123 -16.76 4.54 -12.03
N VAL A 124 -15.45 4.42 -12.30
CA VAL A 124 -14.54 5.58 -12.36
C VAL A 124 -14.42 6.12 -13.76
N LYS A 125 -14.83 7.39 -13.96
CA LYS A 125 -14.62 8.10 -15.23
C LYS A 125 -13.11 8.27 -15.49
N ASN A 126 -12.74 8.34 -16.77
CA ASN A 126 -11.35 8.47 -17.24
C ASN A 126 -10.44 7.26 -16.96
N LEU A 127 -10.97 6.16 -16.44
CA LEU A 127 -10.26 4.91 -16.26
C LEU A 127 -10.64 3.92 -17.36
N THR A 128 -9.65 3.38 -18.04
CA THR A 128 -9.77 2.22 -18.93
C THR A 128 -8.99 1.06 -18.33
N VAL A 129 -9.61 -0.11 -18.21
CA VAL A 129 -8.98 -1.32 -17.71
C VAL A 129 -8.90 -2.35 -18.82
N LYS A 130 -7.73 -2.93 -19.06
CA LYS A 130 -7.48 -4.03 -19.98
C LYS A 130 -6.93 -5.21 -19.20
N LEU A 131 -7.73 -6.26 -19.08
CA LEU A 131 -7.35 -7.55 -18.49
C LEU A 131 -6.76 -8.47 -19.57
N ASN A 132 -6.08 -9.53 -19.18
CA ASN A 132 -5.37 -10.44 -20.08
C ASN A 132 -4.45 -9.71 -21.07
N THR A 133 -3.82 -8.64 -20.60
CA THR A 133 -3.04 -7.71 -21.44
C THR A 133 -1.66 -7.49 -20.81
N PRO A 134 -0.70 -8.38 -21.06
CA PRO A 134 0.68 -8.20 -20.61
C PRO A 134 1.38 -7.06 -21.34
N PHE A 135 2.32 -6.39 -20.66
CA PHE A 135 3.30 -5.52 -21.30
C PHE A 135 4.46 -6.36 -21.84
N THR A 136 5.11 -5.89 -22.92
CA THR A 136 6.22 -6.62 -23.56
C THR A 136 7.47 -5.79 -23.73
N ALA A 137 7.35 -4.47 -23.86
CA ALA A 137 8.48 -3.56 -23.96
C ALA A 137 8.16 -2.21 -23.32
N ILE A 138 9.18 -1.50 -22.90
CA ILE A 138 9.10 -0.12 -22.42
C ILE A 138 10.37 0.62 -22.87
N GLU A 139 10.17 1.82 -23.44
CA GLU A 139 11.24 2.68 -23.91
C GLU A 139 10.94 4.14 -23.58
N LYS A 140 11.98 4.96 -23.46
CA LYS A 140 11.82 6.40 -23.19
C LYS A 140 11.25 7.12 -24.42
N ASP A 141 10.23 7.97 -24.22
CA ASP A 141 9.66 8.84 -25.25
C ASP A 141 9.63 10.30 -24.74
N GLY A 142 10.69 11.05 -25.01
CA GLY A 142 10.88 12.39 -24.46
C GLY A 142 10.89 12.39 -22.93
N THR A 143 9.98 13.12 -22.30
CA THR A 143 9.78 13.10 -20.84
C THR A 143 8.85 11.98 -20.37
N GLY A 144 8.15 11.30 -21.28
CA GLY A 144 7.25 10.19 -21.01
C GLY A 144 7.84 8.82 -21.42
N TRP A 145 6.96 7.89 -21.71
CA TRP A 145 7.28 6.50 -22.02
C TRP A 145 6.42 5.96 -23.16
N GLU A 146 7.02 5.13 -23.98
CA GLU A 146 6.34 4.29 -24.94
C GLU A 146 6.37 2.84 -24.46
N VAL A 147 5.20 2.21 -24.35
CA VAL A 147 5.06 0.85 -23.81
C VAL A 147 4.30 0.00 -24.81
N SER A 148 4.85 -1.17 -25.12
CA SER A 148 4.15 -2.19 -25.92
C SER A 148 3.34 -3.10 -25.01
N ILE A 149 2.06 -3.27 -25.33
CA ILE A 149 1.15 -4.19 -24.67
C ILE A 149 0.59 -5.19 -25.68
N THR A 150 0.26 -6.39 -25.23
CA THR A 150 -0.31 -7.42 -26.11
C THR A 150 -1.72 -7.79 -25.66
N GLU A 151 -2.70 -7.65 -26.54
CA GLU A 151 -4.10 -8.02 -26.32
C GLU A 151 -4.57 -8.90 -27.50
N ASN A 152 -5.11 -10.09 -27.22
CA ASN A 152 -5.58 -11.02 -28.27
C ASN A 152 -4.53 -11.25 -29.38
N ASN A 153 -3.28 -11.50 -28.99
CA ASN A 153 -2.12 -11.68 -29.90
C ASN A 153 -1.80 -10.46 -30.80
N ARG A 154 -2.32 -9.29 -30.49
CA ARG A 154 -1.99 -8.03 -31.18
C ARG A 154 -1.20 -7.12 -30.28
N THR A 155 -0.06 -6.67 -30.76
CA THR A 155 0.73 -5.67 -30.06
C THR A 155 0.20 -4.27 -30.34
N THR A 156 0.04 -3.49 -29.29
CA THR A 156 -0.42 -2.11 -29.33
C THR A 156 0.59 -1.23 -28.59
N THR A 157 0.95 -0.11 -29.17
CA THR A 157 1.82 0.88 -28.54
C THR A 157 1.00 1.82 -27.66
N VAL A 158 1.45 2.03 -26.44
CA VAL A 158 0.87 3.01 -25.51
C VAL A 158 1.88 4.10 -25.22
N LYS A 159 1.53 5.36 -25.50
CA LYS A 159 2.31 6.54 -25.12
C LYS A 159 1.72 7.14 -23.85
N ALA A 160 2.51 7.19 -22.79
CA ALA A 160 2.12 7.68 -21.47
C ALA A 160 3.05 8.78 -20.99
N LYS A 161 2.49 9.80 -20.31
CA LYS A 161 3.30 10.84 -19.65
C LYS A 161 4.01 10.29 -18.42
N VAL A 162 3.32 9.44 -17.65
CA VAL A 162 3.82 8.78 -16.44
C VAL A 162 3.42 7.32 -16.46
N VAL A 163 4.36 6.44 -16.11
CA VAL A 163 4.13 5.00 -15.92
C VAL A 163 4.25 4.66 -14.44
N ILE A 164 3.38 3.78 -13.97
CA ILE A 164 3.46 3.19 -12.63
C ILE A 164 3.72 1.69 -12.82
N ASP A 165 4.89 1.24 -12.36
CA ASP A 165 5.18 -0.19 -12.20
C ASP A 165 4.44 -0.70 -10.96
N ALA A 166 3.38 -1.43 -11.20
CA ALA A 166 2.59 -2.11 -10.18
C ALA A 166 2.62 -3.64 -10.38
N THR A 167 3.65 -4.13 -11.06
CA THR A 167 3.91 -5.56 -11.13
C THR A 167 4.41 -6.07 -9.77
N GLU A 168 4.09 -7.31 -9.44
CA GLU A 168 4.47 -7.91 -8.14
C GLU A 168 6.00 -7.96 -7.92
N THR A 169 6.79 -7.91 -8.99
CA THR A 169 8.23 -8.17 -8.98
C THR A 169 9.10 -7.05 -9.54
N GLY A 170 8.50 -5.88 -9.89
CA GLY A 170 9.25 -4.75 -10.45
C GLY A 170 9.70 -4.96 -11.90
N ASP A 171 8.98 -5.75 -12.66
CA ASP A 171 9.38 -6.16 -14.02
C ASP A 171 9.48 -4.99 -15.01
N VAL A 172 8.65 -3.95 -14.82
CA VAL A 172 8.67 -2.75 -15.69
C VAL A 172 9.91 -1.91 -15.43
N ALA A 173 10.21 -1.65 -14.15
CA ALA A 173 11.38 -0.89 -13.74
C ALA A 173 12.68 -1.61 -14.19
N ALA A 174 12.76 -2.93 -13.97
CA ALA A 174 13.89 -3.75 -14.43
C ALA A 174 14.05 -3.67 -15.95
N LYS A 175 12.96 -3.76 -16.71
CA LYS A 175 12.99 -3.69 -18.18
C LYS A 175 13.31 -2.29 -18.69
N ALA A 176 12.99 -1.26 -17.93
CA ALA A 176 13.37 0.13 -18.21
C ALA A 176 14.86 0.44 -17.87
N GLY A 177 15.60 -0.53 -17.30
CA GLY A 177 17.01 -0.40 -16.98
C GLY A 177 17.32 -0.02 -15.52
N GLU A 178 16.31 -0.03 -14.62
CA GLU A 178 16.53 0.20 -13.19
C GLU A 178 17.28 -0.98 -12.56
N VAL A 179 18.27 -0.65 -11.71
CA VAL A 179 19.01 -1.64 -10.94
C VAL A 179 18.25 -1.97 -9.66
N LEU A 180 17.66 -3.15 -9.61
CA LEU A 180 16.94 -3.64 -8.45
C LEU A 180 17.84 -4.44 -7.52
N VAL A 181 17.57 -4.41 -6.22
CA VAL A 181 18.26 -5.17 -5.17
C VAL A 181 17.34 -6.22 -4.55
N SER A 182 17.89 -7.36 -4.17
CA SER A 182 17.14 -8.49 -3.61
C SER A 182 17.83 -9.05 -2.38
N GLY A 183 17.05 -9.71 -1.51
CA GLY A 183 17.56 -10.36 -0.31
C GLY A 183 17.79 -9.41 0.85
N PHE A 184 18.53 -9.88 1.85
CA PHE A 184 18.83 -9.10 3.04
C PHE A 184 19.85 -8.00 2.74
N ASP A 185 19.50 -6.80 3.15
CA ASP A 185 20.43 -5.67 3.14
C ASP A 185 21.43 -5.80 4.29
N SER A 186 22.65 -5.29 4.09
CA SER A 186 23.62 -5.21 5.18
C SER A 186 23.35 -4.04 6.11
N SER A 187 23.74 -4.18 7.39
CA SER A 187 23.72 -3.07 8.35
C SER A 187 24.64 -1.93 7.95
N LYS A 188 25.70 -2.22 7.18
CA LYS A 188 26.61 -1.20 6.62
C LYS A 188 25.93 -0.31 5.57
N ASP A 189 24.99 -0.88 4.79
CA ASP A 189 24.27 -0.15 3.74
C ASP A 189 23.06 0.63 4.26
N THR A 190 22.39 0.08 5.29
CA THR A 190 21.12 0.63 5.80
C THR A 190 21.25 1.35 7.14
N GLY A 191 22.29 1.07 7.92
CA GLY A 191 22.45 1.55 9.28
C GLY A 191 21.57 0.82 10.31
N GLU A 192 20.77 -0.16 9.88
CA GLU A 192 19.82 -0.88 10.73
C GLU A 192 20.53 -1.88 11.64
N SER A 193 20.36 -1.75 12.95
CA SER A 193 20.98 -2.64 13.94
C SER A 193 20.49 -4.09 13.89
N LEU A 194 19.31 -4.33 13.33
CA LEU A 194 18.74 -5.67 13.16
C LEU A 194 19.10 -6.31 11.81
N ALA A 195 19.74 -5.59 10.90
CA ALA A 195 20.22 -6.14 9.64
C ALA A 195 21.53 -6.93 9.86
N PRO A 196 21.79 -7.97 9.05
CA PRO A 196 23.06 -8.70 9.10
C PRO A 196 24.23 -7.80 8.68
N GLU A 197 25.47 -8.14 9.08
CA GLU A 197 26.64 -7.37 8.70
C GLU A 197 26.91 -7.36 7.18
N THR A 198 26.52 -8.43 6.51
CA THR A 198 26.69 -8.62 5.06
C THR A 198 25.35 -8.90 4.39
N THR A 199 25.24 -8.56 3.12
CA THR A 199 24.05 -8.90 2.30
C THR A 199 23.90 -10.42 2.17
N LEU A 200 22.65 -10.91 2.20
CA LEU A 200 22.35 -12.33 1.98
C LEU A 200 21.39 -12.44 0.78
N PRO A 201 21.63 -13.36 -0.17
CA PRO A 201 20.80 -13.47 -1.39
C PRO A 201 19.48 -14.22 -1.14
N ARG A 202 18.99 -14.26 0.08
CA ARG A 202 17.78 -14.97 0.48
C ARG A 202 16.59 -14.02 0.54
N ILE A 203 15.49 -14.38 -0.12
CA ILE A 203 14.18 -13.71 -0.04
C ILE A 203 13.17 -14.58 0.67
N GLN A 204 12.03 -14.01 1.06
CA GLN A 204 10.95 -14.76 1.69
C GLN A 204 10.33 -15.76 0.70
N ASP A 205 9.99 -16.94 1.22
CA ASP A 205 9.37 -18.01 0.47
C ASP A 205 8.00 -17.60 -0.07
N ILE A 206 7.66 -18.04 -1.27
CA ILE A 206 6.31 -17.88 -1.82
C ILE A 206 5.34 -18.90 -1.21
N THR A 207 4.06 -18.71 -1.45
CA THR A 207 3.03 -19.71 -1.17
C THR A 207 2.05 -19.76 -2.33
N TRP A 208 1.88 -20.92 -2.94
CA TRP A 208 0.70 -21.13 -3.78
C TRP A 208 -0.47 -21.40 -2.86
N ILE A 209 -1.31 -20.41 -2.62
CA ILE A 209 -2.45 -20.52 -1.71
C ILE A 209 -3.48 -21.50 -2.30
N ALA A 210 -4.15 -22.28 -1.46
CA ALA A 210 -5.29 -23.08 -1.88
C ALA A 210 -6.56 -22.60 -1.16
N ILE A 211 -7.67 -22.51 -1.90
CA ILE A 211 -9.00 -22.30 -1.33
C ILE A 211 -9.70 -23.64 -1.35
N VAL A 212 -9.90 -24.21 -0.16
CA VAL A 212 -10.62 -25.47 0.00
C VAL A 212 -11.99 -25.21 0.61
N LYS A 213 -12.92 -26.13 0.32
CA LYS A 213 -14.26 -26.13 0.88
C LYS A 213 -14.53 -27.43 1.61
N ASP A 214 -15.28 -27.33 2.70
CA ASP A 214 -15.87 -28.48 3.36
C ASP A 214 -17.18 -28.85 2.66
N PHE A 215 -17.20 -30.02 2.00
CA PHE A 215 -18.36 -30.54 1.26
C PHE A 215 -19.28 -31.39 2.14
N GLY A 216 -19.01 -31.42 3.45
CA GLY A 216 -19.80 -32.20 4.42
C GLY A 216 -19.26 -33.61 4.67
N LYS A 217 -19.58 -34.16 5.84
CA LYS A 217 -18.96 -35.38 6.42
C LYS A 217 -18.99 -36.62 5.52
N THR A 218 -19.97 -36.74 4.61
CA THR A 218 -20.16 -37.90 3.73
C THR A 218 -19.51 -37.73 2.36
N ALA A 219 -18.97 -36.54 2.07
CA ALA A 219 -18.36 -36.28 0.78
C ALA A 219 -16.97 -36.91 0.69
N ASP A 220 -16.66 -37.48 -0.47
CA ASP A 220 -15.29 -37.85 -0.84
C ASP A 220 -14.84 -36.97 -2.03
N LYS A 221 -13.92 -36.04 -1.74
CA LYS A 221 -13.31 -35.11 -2.69
C LYS A 221 -11.84 -35.43 -2.94
N THR A 222 -11.44 -36.68 -2.64
CA THR A 222 -10.07 -37.15 -2.83
C THR A 222 -9.64 -36.96 -4.29
N MET A 223 -8.62 -36.16 -4.49
CA MET A 223 -8.05 -35.87 -5.81
C MET A 223 -7.11 -36.99 -6.28
N ALA A 224 -6.78 -37.02 -7.56
CA ALA A 224 -5.74 -37.88 -8.07
C ALA A 224 -4.38 -37.54 -7.48
N LYS A 225 -3.54 -38.57 -7.25
CA LYS A 225 -2.18 -38.37 -6.72
C LYS A 225 -1.35 -37.42 -7.62
N PRO A 226 -0.87 -36.28 -7.11
CA PRO A 226 -0.06 -35.35 -7.91
C PRO A 226 1.28 -35.99 -8.34
N GLN A 227 1.80 -35.53 -9.47
CA GLN A 227 3.11 -35.95 -9.95
C GLN A 227 4.21 -35.53 -8.97
N GLY A 228 5.12 -36.43 -8.62
CA GLY A 228 6.22 -36.16 -7.70
C GLY A 228 5.82 -36.10 -6.23
N TYR A 229 4.59 -36.48 -5.87
CA TYR A 229 4.14 -36.46 -4.48
C TYR A 229 5.01 -37.32 -3.57
N ASP A 230 5.52 -36.71 -2.49
CA ASP A 230 6.18 -37.39 -1.37
C ASP A 230 5.47 -37.01 -0.05
N ALA A 231 4.92 -38.01 0.64
CA ALA A 231 4.23 -37.82 1.92
C ALA A 231 5.18 -37.30 3.02
N ALA A 232 6.48 -37.56 2.90
CA ALA A 232 7.47 -37.13 3.90
C ALA A 232 7.57 -35.59 4.01
N GLU A 233 7.32 -34.85 2.91
CA GLU A 233 7.32 -33.38 2.90
C GLU A 233 6.28 -32.76 3.85
N TYR A 234 5.19 -33.46 4.13
CA TYR A 234 4.06 -33.00 4.93
C TYR A 234 3.91 -33.72 6.27
N ALA A 235 4.81 -34.64 6.58
CA ALA A 235 4.68 -35.57 7.72
C ALA A 235 4.53 -34.86 9.07
N CYS A 236 5.16 -33.70 9.25
CA CYS A 236 5.07 -32.92 10.50
C CYS A 236 3.64 -32.38 10.76
N LEU A 237 2.72 -32.43 9.79
CA LEU A 237 1.32 -32.05 10.00
C LEU A 237 0.54 -33.06 10.87
N LYS A 238 1.03 -34.31 11.00
CA LYS A 238 0.41 -35.32 11.90
C LYS A 238 0.32 -34.84 13.35
N ASP A 239 1.28 -34.06 13.79
CA ASP A 239 1.38 -33.53 15.16
C ASP A 239 0.74 -32.14 15.32
N LYS A 240 0.08 -31.61 14.28
CA LYS A 240 -0.54 -30.29 14.32
C LYS A 240 -2.05 -30.35 14.52
N ASN A 241 -2.60 -29.30 15.12
CA ASN A 241 -4.05 -29.15 15.23
C ASN A 241 -4.60 -28.59 13.90
N ILE A 242 -4.90 -29.46 12.96
CA ILE A 242 -5.38 -29.09 11.61
C ILE A 242 -6.69 -28.29 11.67
N SER A 243 -7.60 -28.64 12.58
CA SER A 243 -8.86 -27.90 12.73
C SER A 243 -8.62 -26.43 13.14
N LYS A 244 -7.63 -26.18 14.02
CA LYS A 244 -7.23 -24.81 14.39
C LYS A 244 -6.63 -24.10 13.17
N MET A 245 -5.72 -24.74 12.45
CA MET A 245 -5.07 -24.15 11.27
C MET A 245 -6.08 -23.80 10.18
N LEU A 246 -7.07 -24.67 9.92
CA LEU A 246 -8.17 -24.38 9.00
C LEU A 246 -8.98 -23.16 9.46
N ASN A 247 -9.33 -23.10 10.76
CA ASN A 247 -10.12 -22.00 11.30
C ASN A 247 -9.40 -20.64 11.20
N GLU A 248 -8.08 -20.58 11.27
CA GLU A 248 -7.31 -19.35 11.03
C GLU A 248 -7.53 -18.82 9.61
N GLY A 249 -7.66 -19.74 8.64
CA GLY A 249 -7.96 -19.44 7.24
C GLY A 249 -9.46 -19.41 6.89
N ARG A 250 -10.38 -19.50 7.87
CA ARG A 250 -11.82 -19.58 7.60
C ARG A 250 -12.34 -18.41 6.78
N LEU A 251 -13.11 -18.70 5.76
CA LEU A 251 -13.78 -17.77 4.84
C LEU A 251 -15.30 -17.97 4.92
N PRO A 252 -16.11 -17.09 4.31
CA PRO A 252 -17.53 -17.35 4.10
C PRO A 252 -17.78 -18.63 3.30
N ASN A 253 -18.99 -19.20 3.43
CA ASN A 253 -19.49 -20.35 2.66
C ASN A 253 -18.67 -21.65 2.85
N ASP A 254 -18.26 -21.91 4.11
CA ASP A 254 -17.52 -23.14 4.52
C ASP A 254 -16.22 -23.38 3.76
N LYS A 255 -15.60 -22.29 3.33
CA LYS A 255 -14.30 -22.28 2.66
C LYS A 255 -13.18 -21.95 3.63
N PHE A 256 -11.95 -22.33 3.26
CA PHE A 256 -10.75 -22.08 4.03
C PHE A 256 -9.60 -21.73 3.09
N MET A 257 -8.88 -20.68 3.45
CA MET A 257 -7.61 -20.31 2.83
C MET A 257 -6.48 -21.13 3.48
N ILE A 258 -5.79 -21.93 2.71
CA ILE A 258 -4.59 -22.65 3.16
C ILE A 258 -3.36 -21.86 2.74
N LYS A 259 -2.67 -21.29 3.75
CA LYS A 259 -1.41 -20.56 3.66
C LYS A 259 -0.56 -20.97 4.88
N TRP A 260 -0.02 -22.17 4.85
CA TRP A 260 0.67 -22.74 5.99
C TRP A 260 2.18 -22.75 5.80
N ALA A 261 2.91 -22.26 6.81
CA ALA A 261 4.37 -22.28 6.86
C ALA A 261 4.90 -23.68 7.27
N GLY A 262 6.18 -23.87 7.17
CA GLY A 262 6.84 -25.13 7.51
C GLY A 262 6.46 -26.26 6.57
N CYS A 263 5.88 -27.35 7.09
CA CYS A 263 5.41 -28.48 6.28
C CYS A 263 4.11 -28.22 5.49
N GLY A 264 3.69 -26.96 5.37
CA GLY A 264 2.52 -26.61 4.59
C GLY A 264 2.84 -26.35 3.12
N ASN A 265 2.20 -25.34 2.55
CA ASN A 265 2.38 -24.95 1.14
C ASN A 265 3.29 -23.73 0.91
N GLN A 266 4.08 -23.37 1.91
CA GLN A 266 5.19 -22.42 1.72
C GLN A 266 6.29 -23.11 0.91
N TYR A 267 6.81 -22.45 -0.14
CA TYR A 267 7.77 -23.04 -1.06
C TYR A 267 9.07 -22.23 -1.10
N PRO A 268 10.23 -22.84 -0.83
CA PRO A 268 11.52 -22.18 -0.79
C PRO A 268 11.82 -21.42 -2.07
N THR A 269 12.24 -20.15 -1.93
CA THR A 269 12.34 -19.23 -3.07
C THR A 269 13.63 -18.44 -3.01
N THR A 270 14.25 -18.25 -4.17
CA THR A 270 15.37 -17.34 -4.37
C THR A 270 14.96 -16.18 -5.29
N ALA A 271 15.73 -15.10 -5.28
CA ALA A 271 15.48 -13.99 -6.19
C ALA A 271 15.59 -14.40 -7.66
N ASP A 272 16.42 -15.40 -7.95
CA ASP A 272 16.63 -15.92 -9.30
C ASP A 272 15.39 -16.67 -9.83
N ASP A 273 14.68 -17.37 -8.95
CA ASP A 273 13.43 -18.08 -9.28
C ASP A 273 12.33 -17.13 -9.77
N LEU A 274 12.32 -15.88 -9.28
CA LEU A 274 11.33 -14.88 -9.65
C LEU A 274 11.68 -14.08 -10.91
N LYS A 275 12.85 -14.29 -11.52
CA LYS A 275 13.18 -13.67 -12.79
C LYS A 275 12.28 -14.20 -13.92
N PRO A 276 11.88 -13.37 -14.89
CA PRO A 276 10.97 -13.78 -15.97
C PRO A 276 11.37 -15.07 -16.69
N ALA A 277 12.67 -15.32 -16.88
CA ALA A 277 13.18 -16.51 -17.56
C ALA A 277 12.92 -17.82 -16.77
N ASN A 278 12.94 -17.77 -15.44
CA ASN A 278 12.86 -18.97 -14.56
C ASN A 278 11.47 -19.16 -13.96
N ARG A 279 10.70 -18.10 -13.88
CA ARG A 279 9.45 -17.98 -13.11
C ARG A 279 8.42 -19.07 -13.44
N ASN A 280 8.18 -19.35 -14.71
CA ASN A 280 7.15 -20.30 -15.10
C ASN A 280 7.47 -21.74 -14.65
N ALA A 281 8.74 -22.17 -14.81
CA ALA A 281 9.17 -23.49 -14.37
C ALA A 281 9.17 -23.61 -12.83
N PHE A 282 9.55 -22.56 -12.14
CA PHE A 282 9.52 -22.48 -10.68
C PHE A 282 8.08 -22.51 -10.16
N TYR A 283 7.17 -21.74 -10.74
CA TYR A 283 5.75 -21.71 -10.38
C TYR A 283 5.07 -23.07 -10.57
N ALA A 284 5.41 -23.81 -11.61
CA ALA A 284 4.87 -25.17 -11.82
C ALA A 284 5.24 -26.10 -10.65
N LYS A 285 6.45 -26.02 -10.13
CA LYS A 285 6.89 -26.82 -8.96
C LYS A 285 6.15 -26.42 -7.68
N ALA A 286 6.06 -25.12 -7.39
CA ALA A 286 5.37 -24.62 -6.21
C ALA A 286 3.86 -24.99 -6.23
N ARG A 287 3.27 -25.01 -7.43
CA ARG A 287 1.87 -25.43 -7.65
C ARG A 287 1.67 -26.90 -7.35
N LEU A 288 2.56 -27.77 -7.84
CA LEU A 288 2.54 -29.21 -7.54
C LEU A 288 2.74 -29.49 -6.05
N HIS A 289 3.61 -28.75 -5.38
CA HIS A 289 3.80 -28.86 -3.94
C HIS A 289 2.49 -28.55 -3.18
N THR A 290 1.74 -27.52 -3.55
CA THR A 290 0.44 -27.23 -2.92
C THR A 290 -0.59 -28.33 -3.19
N LEU A 291 -0.66 -28.87 -4.41
CA LEU A 291 -1.53 -30.01 -4.71
C LEU A 291 -1.16 -31.24 -3.88
N GLY A 292 0.14 -31.49 -3.67
CA GLY A 292 0.63 -32.55 -2.78
C GLY A 292 0.14 -32.38 -1.34
N LEU A 293 0.14 -31.15 -0.81
CA LEU A 293 -0.44 -30.87 0.50
C LEU A 293 -1.93 -31.23 0.57
N ILE A 294 -2.72 -30.82 -0.42
CA ILE A 294 -4.16 -31.13 -0.42
C ILE A 294 -4.39 -32.64 -0.48
N TYR A 295 -3.65 -33.37 -1.33
CA TYR A 295 -3.70 -34.81 -1.40
C TYR A 295 -3.32 -35.46 -0.07
N TYR A 296 -2.27 -34.96 0.62
CA TYR A 296 -1.87 -35.46 1.95
C TYR A 296 -2.97 -35.25 2.99
N LEU A 297 -3.62 -34.09 3.03
CA LEU A 297 -4.76 -33.86 3.94
C LEU A 297 -5.89 -34.83 3.73
N GLN A 298 -6.17 -35.18 2.48
CA GLN A 298 -7.26 -36.11 2.11
C GLN A 298 -6.93 -37.57 2.41
N THR A 299 -5.70 -38.01 2.12
CA THR A 299 -5.32 -39.44 2.20
C THR A 299 -4.65 -39.81 3.51
N GLU A 300 -3.68 -39.04 3.99
CA GLU A 300 -2.93 -39.38 5.19
C GLU A 300 -3.62 -38.91 6.48
N LEU A 301 -4.32 -37.74 6.41
CA LEU A 301 -5.08 -37.21 7.54
C LEU A 301 -6.57 -37.49 7.48
N GLY A 302 -7.04 -38.18 6.44
CA GLY A 302 -8.43 -38.65 6.30
C GLY A 302 -9.47 -37.56 6.06
N LEU A 303 -9.05 -36.32 5.72
CA LEU A 303 -9.95 -35.17 5.49
C LEU A 303 -10.55 -35.21 4.07
N LYS A 304 -11.16 -36.33 3.68
CA LYS A 304 -11.70 -36.56 2.33
C LYS A 304 -12.82 -35.59 1.95
N ASN A 305 -13.49 -35.02 2.93
CA ASN A 305 -14.54 -34.01 2.73
C ASN A 305 -14.03 -32.65 2.33
N LEU A 306 -12.73 -32.37 2.50
CA LEU A 306 -12.09 -31.13 2.02
C LEU A 306 -11.67 -31.31 0.56
N GLY A 307 -12.10 -30.37 -0.29
CA GLY A 307 -11.70 -30.34 -1.70
C GLY A 307 -11.42 -28.95 -2.18
N LEU A 308 -10.67 -28.82 -3.28
CA LEU A 308 -10.54 -27.55 -3.98
C LEU A 308 -11.92 -27.12 -4.47
N ASP A 309 -12.25 -25.85 -4.27
CA ASP A 309 -13.52 -25.26 -4.70
C ASP A 309 -13.38 -24.65 -6.10
N ASP A 310 -14.52 -24.44 -6.78
CA ASP A 310 -14.59 -23.80 -8.10
C ASP A 310 -14.32 -22.29 -8.04
N GLU A 311 -13.59 -21.84 -7.03
CA GLU A 311 -13.22 -20.42 -6.84
C GLU A 311 -12.40 -19.88 -8.00
N TYR A 312 -11.51 -20.73 -8.54
CA TYR A 312 -10.67 -20.39 -9.69
C TYR A 312 -11.01 -21.28 -10.89
N PRO A 313 -11.35 -20.68 -12.05
CA PRO A 313 -11.61 -21.44 -13.28
C PRO A 313 -10.29 -21.87 -13.97
N THR A 314 -9.39 -22.46 -13.20
CA THR A 314 -8.14 -23.08 -13.65
C THR A 314 -8.31 -24.60 -13.67
N ALA A 315 -7.51 -25.31 -14.45
CA ALA A 315 -7.66 -26.76 -14.61
C ALA A 315 -7.53 -27.55 -13.29
N ASP A 316 -6.83 -27.02 -12.32
CA ASP A 316 -6.59 -27.62 -11.00
C ASP A 316 -7.22 -26.84 -9.85
N HIS A 317 -8.09 -25.87 -10.15
CA HIS A 317 -8.78 -25.00 -9.18
C HIS A 317 -7.87 -24.20 -8.23
N LEU A 318 -6.57 -24.12 -8.52
CA LEU A 318 -5.65 -23.27 -7.76
C LEU A 318 -5.63 -21.83 -8.32
N PRO A 319 -5.23 -20.84 -7.49
CA PRO A 319 -5.06 -19.45 -7.90
C PRO A 319 -4.23 -19.26 -9.18
N TYR A 320 -4.43 -18.14 -9.86
CA TYR A 320 -3.67 -17.80 -11.08
C TYR A 320 -2.18 -17.54 -10.81
N LEU A 321 -1.85 -17.05 -9.61
CA LEU A 321 -0.52 -16.62 -9.19
C LEU A 321 -0.20 -17.13 -7.78
N PRO A 322 1.07 -17.33 -7.43
CA PRO A 322 1.47 -17.53 -6.04
C PRO A 322 1.39 -16.21 -5.26
N TYR A 323 1.24 -16.28 -3.95
CA TYR A 323 1.44 -15.16 -3.05
C TYR A 323 2.94 -14.91 -2.86
N ILE A 324 3.41 -13.80 -3.40
CA ILE A 324 4.79 -13.33 -3.31
C ILE A 324 4.88 -12.33 -2.16
N ARG A 325 5.79 -12.58 -1.21
CA ARG A 325 6.03 -11.71 -0.05
C ARG A 325 7.16 -10.71 -0.28
N GLU A 326 8.14 -11.12 -1.03
CA GLU A 326 9.33 -10.35 -1.32
C GLU A 326 9.79 -10.59 -2.76
N ALA A 327 10.29 -9.54 -3.39
CA ALA A 327 10.90 -9.58 -4.69
C ALA A 327 12.07 -8.59 -4.71
N SER A 328 12.51 -8.20 -5.89
CA SER A 328 13.53 -7.17 -6.05
C SER A 328 12.96 -5.79 -5.73
N ARG A 329 13.73 -4.98 -5.00
CA ARG A 329 13.37 -3.62 -4.55
C ARG A 329 14.17 -2.58 -5.34
N ALA A 330 13.52 -1.46 -5.68
CA ALA A 330 14.17 -0.35 -6.36
C ALA A 330 15.05 0.49 -5.40
N LYS A 331 15.99 1.22 -5.96
CA LYS A 331 16.73 2.28 -5.29
C LYS A 331 16.06 3.61 -5.58
N GLY A 332 15.09 3.99 -4.74
CA GLY A 332 14.38 5.26 -4.86
C GLY A 332 15.20 6.46 -4.38
N LEU A 333 14.59 7.65 -4.51
CA LEU A 333 15.17 8.88 -3.95
C LEU A 333 15.28 8.84 -2.43
N VAL A 334 14.42 8.06 -1.78
CA VAL A 334 14.46 7.75 -0.36
C VAL A 334 14.36 6.24 -0.20
N ARG A 335 15.22 5.67 0.62
CA ARG A 335 15.11 4.29 1.08
C ARG A 335 14.67 4.29 2.54
N MET A 336 13.48 3.77 2.79
CA MET A 336 12.92 3.69 4.13
C MET A 336 13.53 2.53 4.90
N THR A 337 13.93 2.77 6.15
CA THR A 337 14.54 1.80 7.07
C THR A 337 13.70 1.60 8.32
N LEU A 338 14.02 0.59 9.14
CA LEU A 338 13.29 0.33 10.39
C LEU A 338 13.28 1.51 11.36
N ASP A 339 14.38 2.28 11.41
CA ASP A 339 14.46 3.43 12.28
C ASP A 339 13.42 4.50 11.93
N ASP A 340 13.05 4.60 10.64
CA ASP A 340 11.99 5.52 10.19
C ASP A 340 10.59 5.07 10.68
N LEU A 341 10.44 3.77 11.01
CA LEU A 341 9.22 3.23 11.58
C LEU A 341 9.15 3.43 13.10
N TYR A 342 10.26 3.12 13.79
CA TYR A 342 10.30 3.13 15.24
C TYR A 342 10.53 4.52 15.86
N GLN A 343 11.29 5.36 15.17
CA GLN A 343 11.71 6.69 15.66
C GLN A 343 11.46 7.80 14.62
N PRO A 344 10.25 7.90 14.04
CA PRO A 344 9.99 8.80 12.91
C PRO A 344 10.25 10.27 13.22
N TYR A 345 10.16 10.67 14.50
CA TYR A 345 10.30 12.06 14.93
C TYR A 345 11.73 12.43 15.35
N ASP A 346 12.59 11.46 15.65
CA ASP A 346 13.91 11.69 16.24
C ASP A 346 15.05 11.60 15.22
N ARG A 347 14.74 11.24 13.97
CA ARG A 347 15.69 11.18 12.86
C ARG A 347 16.05 12.57 12.36
N SER A 348 17.25 12.73 11.79
CA SER A 348 17.67 13.96 11.10
C SER A 348 16.80 14.26 9.87
N VAL A 349 16.43 13.23 9.10
CA VAL A 349 15.42 13.31 8.04
C VAL A 349 14.03 13.05 8.63
N LYS A 350 13.04 13.86 8.23
CA LYS A 350 11.67 13.82 8.75
C LYS A 350 10.73 13.20 7.72
N LEU A 351 10.95 11.92 7.37
CA LEU A 351 10.25 11.24 6.27
C LEU A 351 8.73 11.24 6.44
N TYR A 352 8.20 11.20 7.66
CA TYR A 352 6.76 11.31 7.93
C TYR A 352 6.14 12.59 7.37
N ARG A 353 6.93 13.67 7.19
CA ARG A 353 6.47 14.92 6.56
C ARG A 353 6.15 14.74 5.08
N THR A 354 6.68 13.70 4.45
CA THR A 354 6.47 13.39 3.03
C THR A 354 5.56 12.18 2.81
N ALA A 355 4.82 11.79 3.85
CA ALA A 355 3.95 10.62 3.85
C ALA A 355 2.89 10.66 2.74
N ILE A 356 2.70 9.51 2.07
CA ILE A 356 1.66 9.29 1.05
C ILE A 356 0.79 8.07 1.35
N ALA A 357 1.19 7.24 2.31
CA ALA A 357 0.49 6.03 2.70
C ALA A 357 0.77 5.69 4.16
N VAL A 358 -0.01 4.79 4.73
CA VAL A 358 0.14 4.29 6.10
C VAL A 358 0.15 2.77 6.15
N GLY A 359 0.86 2.20 7.14
CA GLY A 359 0.91 0.79 7.42
C GLY A 359 0.96 0.50 8.91
N ASP A 360 0.41 -0.66 9.34
CA ASP A 360 0.48 -1.14 10.73
C ASP A 360 0.64 -2.67 10.82
N ALA A 361 0.96 -3.34 9.72
CA ALA A 361 1.13 -4.78 9.74
C ALA A 361 2.39 -5.20 10.50
N THR A 362 2.25 -6.18 11.38
CA THR A 362 3.41 -6.81 12.03
C THR A 362 4.32 -7.45 10.97
N PRO A 363 5.65 -7.25 11.04
CA PRO A 363 6.56 -7.84 10.09
C PRO A 363 6.46 -9.37 10.04
N GLY A 364 6.27 -9.92 8.85
CA GLY A 364 6.23 -11.35 8.60
C GLY A 364 7.59 -11.91 8.21
N GLN A 365 7.96 -13.08 8.74
CA GLN A 365 9.19 -13.79 8.39
C GLN A 365 8.83 -15.19 7.91
N HIS A 366 8.99 -15.42 6.63
CA HIS A 366 8.59 -16.65 5.97
C HIS A 366 9.78 -17.26 5.22
N TYR A 367 10.59 -17.98 5.97
CA TYR A 367 11.76 -18.73 5.48
C TYR A 367 11.68 -20.16 5.97
N GLY A 368 12.23 -21.09 5.22
CA GLY A 368 12.48 -22.43 5.71
C GLY A 368 13.34 -22.42 6.98
N GLU A 369 13.13 -23.36 7.90
CA GLU A 369 13.86 -23.43 9.15
C GLU A 369 15.38 -23.45 8.91
N GLY A 370 16.12 -22.61 9.63
CA GLY A 370 17.58 -22.48 9.52
C GLY A 370 18.12 -21.85 8.23
N THR A 371 17.24 -21.41 7.30
CA THR A 371 17.67 -20.88 5.98
C THR A 371 17.90 -19.37 5.98
N ALA A 372 17.49 -18.65 7.02
CA ALA A 372 17.67 -17.20 7.15
C ALA A 372 17.80 -16.79 8.62
N PRO A 373 18.46 -15.66 8.92
CA PRO A 373 18.49 -15.10 10.27
C PRO A 373 17.08 -14.77 10.74
N LYS A 374 16.76 -15.13 12.00
CA LYS A 374 15.53 -14.73 12.65
C LYS A 374 15.68 -13.32 13.21
N THR A 375 14.86 -12.40 12.75
CA THR A 375 14.82 -11.02 13.24
C THR A 375 13.82 -10.89 14.39
N ASN A 376 14.25 -10.41 15.54
CA ASN A 376 13.38 -10.12 16.67
C ASN A 376 12.97 -8.65 16.64
N TYR A 377 11.83 -8.40 15.99
CA TYR A 377 11.28 -7.06 15.92
C TYR A 377 10.74 -6.61 17.28
N PRO A 378 11.05 -5.38 17.74
CA PRO A 378 10.39 -4.80 18.91
C PRO A 378 8.90 -4.58 18.67
N PRO A 379 8.10 -4.23 19.71
CA PRO A 379 6.69 -3.91 19.54
C PRO A 379 6.48 -2.86 18.44
N PHE A 380 5.59 -3.15 17.51
CA PHE A 380 5.48 -2.44 16.24
C PHE A 380 4.29 -1.48 16.27
N THR A 381 4.54 -0.21 15.95
CA THR A 381 3.49 0.80 15.76
C THR A 381 3.14 0.96 14.29
N GLY A 382 2.02 1.61 14.00
CA GLY A 382 1.77 2.12 12.66
C GLY A 382 2.84 3.11 12.21
N TYR A 383 3.08 3.18 10.91
CA TYR A 383 4.09 4.02 10.27
C TYR A 383 3.55 4.66 8.99
N SER A 384 4.26 5.69 8.53
CA SER A 384 3.99 6.37 7.27
C SER A 384 4.98 5.95 6.21
N ILE A 385 4.53 5.81 4.96
CA ILE A 385 5.39 5.54 3.81
C ILE A 385 5.66 6.86 3.09
N PRO A 386 6.93 7.27 2.91
CA PRO A 386 7.30 8.53 2.32
C PRO A 386 7.21 8.52 0.79
N LEU A 387 6.89 9.65 0.20
CA LEU A 387 6.79 9.84 -1.25
C LEU A 387 8.05 9.40 -2.01
N GLY A 388 9.22 9.68 -1.45
CA GLY A 388 10.49 9.35 -2.10
C GLY A 388 10.74 7.85 -2.29
N SER A 389 10.01 6.97 -1.55
CA SER A 389 10.14 5.51 -1.69
C SER A 389 9.51 4.93 -2.95
N ILE A 390 8.63 5.68 -3.62
CA ILE A 390 8.02 5.27 -4.91
C ILE A 390 8.70 5.93 -6.11
N VAL A 391 9.61 6.87 -5.90
CA VAL A 391 10.25 7.66 -6.97
C VAL A 391 11.63 7.12 -7.24
N LEU A 392 11.88 6.69 -8.47
CA LEU A 392 13.17 6.18 -8.90
C LEU A 392 14.22 7.30 -8.97
N LYS A 393 15.47 6.95 -8.65
CA LYS A 393 16.58 7.92 -8.65
C LYS A 393 16.98 8.32 -10.06
N ASP A 394 17.06 7.36 -10.96
CA ASP A 394 17.68 7.54 -12.27
C ASP A 394 16.66 7.60 -13.43
N LEU A 395 15.41 7.19 -13.20
CA LEU A 395 14.35 7.16 -14.21
C LEU A 395 13.21 8.13 -13.87
N ASP A 396 13.04 9.15 -14.71
CA ASP A 396 11.96 10.12 -14.56
C ASP A 396 10.63 9.58 -15.07
N ASN A 397 9.54 9.95 -14.39
CA ASN A 397 8.16 9.62 -14.77
C ASN A 397 7.88 8.11 -14.85
N LEU A 398 8.66 7.33 -14.09
CA LEU A 398 8.41 5.94 -13.75
C LEU A 398 8.36 5.83 -12.22
N LEU A 399 7.23 5.40 -11.69
CA LEU A 399 7.02 5.16 -10.26
C LEU A 399 6.95 3.66 -10.00
N VAL A 400 7.34 3.23 -8.80
CA VAL A 400 7.28 1.83 -8.38
C VAL A 400 6.35 1.64 -7.19
N THR A 401 5.71 0.48 -7.14
CA THR A 401 4.84 0.06 -6.03
C THR A 401 5.05 -1.43 -5.75
N GLU A 402 4.15 -2.06 -5.03
CA GLU A 402 4.21 -3.46 -4.63
C GLU A 402 5.57 -3.79 -3.96
N LYS A 403 6.20 -4.91 -4.30
CA LYS A 403 7.45 -5.36 -3.67
C LYS A 403 8.68 -4.63 -4.22
N ALA A 404 8.51 -3.82 -5.28
CA ALA A 404 9.57 -2.98 -5.84
C ALA A 404 9.77 -1.65 -5.09
N LEU A 405 8.96 -1.37 -4.07
CA LEU A 405 9.07 -0.18 -3.21
C LEU A 405 10.48 -0.02 -2.64
N SER A 406 11.00 1.22 -2.59
CA SER A 406 12.33 1.52 -2.04
C SER A 406 12.32 1.50 -0.52
N VAL A 407 12.47 0.33 0.03
CA VAL A 407 12.54 0.05 1.46
C VAL A 407 13.65 -0.94 1.75
N SER A 408 14.10 -1.04 3.01
CA SER A 408 14.99 -2.12 3.40
C SER A 408 14.24 -3.47 3.42
N HIS A 409 15.00 -4.56 3.38
CA HIS A 409 14.45 -5.91 3.55
C HIS A 409 13.58 -6.03 4.81
N LEU A 410 14.04 -5.44 5.92
CA LEU A 410 13.33 -5.47 7.20
C LEU A 410 11.99 -4.71 7.14
N VAL A 411 11.95 -3.58 6.46
CA VAL A 411 10.70 -2.82 6.23
C VAL A 411 9.77 -3.54 5.26
N ASN A 412 10.33 -4.21 4.22
CA ASN A 412 9.52 -5.00 3.28
C ASN A 412 8.68 -6.05 4.01
N ALA A 413 9.19 -6.67 5.07
CA ALA A 413 8.48 -7.66 5.88
C ALA A 413 7.13 -7.16 6.44
N SER A 414 6.96 -5.83 6.58
CA SER A 414 5.69 -5.19 6.95
C SER A 414 4.98 -4.56 5.76
N SER A 415 5.69 -3.87 4.87
CA SER A 415 5.06 -3.14 3.76
C SER A 415 4.49 -4.02 2.65
N MET A 416 4.85 -5.30 2.60
CA MET A 416 4.40 -6.27 1.60
C MET A 416 2.90 -6.57 1.59
N TYR A 417 2.19 -6.26 2.69
CA TYR A 417 0.78 -6.64 2.83
C TYR A 417 -0.12 -5.85 1.88
N PRO A 418 -1.11 -6.52 1.24
CA PRO A 418 -1.96 -5.90 0.21
C PRO A 418 -2.74 -4.68 0.70
N SER A 419 -3.14 -4.65 1.98
CA SER A 419 -3.82 -3.53 2.61
C SER A 419 -2.97 -2.25 2.60
N ILE A 420 -1.67 -2.40 2.81
CA ILE A 420 -0.69 -1.32 2.78
C ILE A 420 -0.39 -0.94 1.33
N GLN A 421 -0.23 -1.93 0.46
CA GLN A 421 0.03 -1.70 -0.96
C GLN A 421 -1.12 -0.96 -1.66
N MET A 422 -2.37 -1.15 -1.27
CA MET A 422 -3.47 -0.31 -1.76
C MET A 422 -3.30 1.17 -1.38
N CYS A 423 -2.80 1.45 -0.17
CA CYS A 423 -2.51 2.83 0.25
C CYS A 423 -1.32 3.41 -0.54
N VAL A 424 -0.26 2.63 -0.75
CA VAL A 424 0.90 3.01 -1.58
C VAL A 424 0.46 3.30 -3.02
N GLY A 425 -0.36 2.43 -3.60
CA GLY A 425 -0.90 2.61 -4.93
C GLY A 425 -1.70 3.91 -5.06
N GLN A 426 -2.55 4.23 -4.07
CA GLN A 426 -3.26 5.50 -4.04
C GLN A 426 -2.28 6.68 -4.04
N GLY A 427 -1.21 6.62 -3.25
CA GLY A 427 -0.13 7.62 -3.24
C GLY A 427 0.57 7.76 -4.59
N ALA A 428 0.88 6.64 -5.25
CA ALA A 428 1.50 6.62 -6.58
C ALA A 428 0.56 7.22 -7.65
N GLY A 429 -0.74 6.91 -7.60
CA GLY A 429 -1.74 7.48 -8.50
C GLY A 429 -1.86 8.99 -8.36
N ALA A 430 -1.88 9.53 -7.13
CA ALA A 430 -1.89 10.97 -6.88
C ALA A 430 -0.59 11.65 -7.36
N THR A 431 0.55 11.00 -7.17
CA THR A 431 1.86 11.50 -7.63
C THR A 431 1.93 11.55 -9.16
N ALA A 432 1.51 10.49 -9.84
CA ALA A 432 1.44 10.44 -11.30
C ALA A 432 0.48 11.50 -11.86
N ALA A 433 -0.67 11.68 -11.19
CA ALA A 433 -1.64 12.72 -11.56
C ALA A 433 -1.04 14.12 -11.43
N PHE A 434 -0.31 14.39 -10.35
CA PHE A 434 0.41 15.66 -10.18
C PHE A 434 1.37 15.92 -11.35
N CYS A 435 2.23 14.95 -11.68
CA CYS A 435 3.20 15.09 -12.77
C CYS A 435 2.51 15.34 -14.12
N ALA A 436 1.47 14.56 -14.43
CA ALA A 436 0.77 14.67 -15.70
C ALA A 436 -0.02 15.98 -15.84
N PHE A 437 -0.65 16.45 -14.76
CA PHE A 437 -1.43 17.69 -14.71
C PHE A 437 -0.55 18.94 -14.85
N PHE A 438 0.50 19.02 -14.04
CA PHE A 438 1.41 20.17 -14.05
C PHE A 438 2.49 20.10 -15.15
N LYS A 439 2.46 19.04 -16.00
CA LYS A 439 3.44 18.81 -17.07
C LYS A 439 4.89 18.85 -16.53
N THR A 440 5.09 18.25 -15.38
CA THR A 440 6.38 18.19 -14.68
C THR A 440 6.89 16.74 -14.61
N THR A 441 8.04 16.53 -14.00
CA THR A 441 8.62 15.19 -13.81
C THR A 441 8.66 14.81 -12.33
N THR A 442 8.88 13.52 -12.07
CA THR A 442 9.04 12.98 -10.72
C THR A 442 10.25 13.55 -9.95
N LYS A 443 11.10 14.34 -10.60
CA LYS A 443 12.19 15.12 -9.95
C LYS A 443 11.72 16.45 -9.36
N LYS A 444 10.54 16.93 -9.75
CA LYS A 444 10.02 18.25 -9.36
C LYS A 444 8.63 18.13 -8.73
N LEU A 445 8.57 17.40 -7.62
CA LEU A 445 7.32 17.14 -6.90
C LEU A 445 7.04 18.22 -5.85
N ASN A 446 5.77 18.54 -5.69
CA ASN A 446 5.30 19.31 -4.54
C ASN A 446 4.56 18.37 -3.58
N VAL A 447 5.24 18.01 -2.50
CA VAL A 447 4.73 17.08 -1.49
C VAL A 447 3.37 17.51 -0.95
N ARG A 448 3.19 18.80 -0.65
CA ARG A 448 1.97 19.31 -0.01
C ARG A 448 0.76 19.30 -0.93
N ILE A 449 0.95 19.55 -2.23
CA ILE A 449 -0.14 19.43 -3.21
C ILE A 449 -0.57 17.98 -3.33
N ILE A 450 0.37 17.04 -3.44
CA ILE A 450 0.08 15.60 -3.52
C ILE A 450 -0.64 15.12 -2.25
N GLN A 451 -0.16 15.53 -1.07
CA GLN A 451 -0.82 15.22 0.20
C GLN A 451 -2.21 15.84 0.32
N GLY A 452 -2.39 17.06 -0.18
CA GLY A 452 -3.69 17.72 -0.25
C GLY A 452 -4.70 16.91 -1.06
N GLU A 453 -4.30 16.46 -2.25
CA GLU A 453 -5.09 15.59 -3.12
C GLU A 453 -5.45 14.27 -2.42
N LEU A 454 -4.48 13.62 -1.77
CA LEU A 454 -4.70 12.39 -1.01
C LEU A 454 -5.74 12.57 0.09
N LEU A 455 -5.65 13.67 0.85
CA LEU A 455 -6.62 13.99 1.91
C LEU A 455 -8.02 14.28 1.37
N ASP A 456 -8.15 14.85 0.16
CA ASP A 456 -9.44 15.07 -0.51
C ASP A 456 -10.13 13.73 -0.83
N PHE A 457 -9.35 12.70 -1.14
CA PHE A 457 -9.80 11.32 -1.33
C PHE A 457 -9.72 10.45 -0.07
N LYS A 458 -9.67 11.08 1.13
CA LYS A 458 -9.70 10.42 2.44
C LYS A 458 -8.56 9.45 2.70
N ALA A 459 -7.43 9.58 1.98
CA ALA A 459 -6.22 8.86 2.32
C ALA A 459 -5.63 9.42 3.64
N TRP A 460 -4.98 8.55 4.39
CA TRP A 460 -4.30 8.92 5.62
C TRP A 460 -2.81 9.11 5.37
N LEU A 461 -2.24 10.14 5.97
CA LEU A 461 -0.81 10.42 5.93
C LEU A 461 -0.10 9.86 7.17
N LEU A 462 -0.77 9.93 8.33
CA LEU A 462 -0.26 9.47 9.62
C LEU A 462 -1.16 8.34 10.15
N PRO A 463 -0.57 7.29 10.76
CA PRO A 463 -1.29 6.10 11.23
C PRO A 463 -1.89 6.29 12.64
N PHE A 464 -2.68 7.33 12.85
CA PHE A 464 -3.31 7.62 14.15
C PHE A 464 -4.46 6.66 14.43
N ALA A 465 -4.20 5.61 15.19
CA ALA A 465 -5.15 4.51 15.43
C ALA A 465 -6.40 4.90 16.24
N ASP A 466 -6.39 6.02 16.94
CA ASP A 466 -7.50 6.56 17.75
C ASP A 466 -8.42 7.51 16.97
N ILE A 467 -8.13 7.78 15.70
CA ILE A 467 -8.96 8.65 14.85
C ILE A 467 -9.83 7.77 13.94
N LYS A 468 -11.12 8.09 13.87
CA LYS A 468 -12.06 7.36 12.99
C LYS A 468 -12.13 8.01 11.61
N SER A 469 -12.41 7.22 10.58
CA SER A 469 -12.52 7.71 9.20
C SER A 469 -13.66 8.71 8.96
N ASN A 470 -14.65 8.75 9.85
CA ASN A 470 -15.75 9.71 9.83
C ASN A 470 -15.56 10.88 10.82
N ASP A 471 -14.40 11.01 11.45
CA ASP A 471 -14.09 12.16 12.30
C ASP A 471 -14.14 13.45 11.45
N PRO A 472 -14.94 14.45 11.81
CA PRO A 472 -15.06 15.68 11.03
C PRO A 472 -13.76 16.49 10.98
N TYR A 473 -12.82 16.21 11.87
CA TYR A 473 -11.53 16.90 11.96
C TYR A 473 -10.38 16.08 11.38
N LEU A 474 -10.65 14.90 10.82
CA LEU A 474 -9.63 14.00 10.27
C LEU A 474 -8.62 14.74 9.38
N ARG A 475 -9.10 15.58 8.45
CA ARG A 475 -8.21 16.35 7.57
C ARG A 475 -7.25 17.25 8.35
N SER A 476 -7.78 18.04 9.28
CA SER A 476 -6.96 18.95 10.10
C SER A 476 -5.95 18.20 10.96
N ILE A 477 -6.34 17.06 11.53
CA ILE A 477 -5.47 16.19 12.32
C ILE A 477 -4.34 15.62 11.45
N GLN A 478 -4.67 15.09 10.27
CA GLN A 478 -3.68 14.55 9.35
C GLN A 478 -2.70 15.64 8.86
N GLN A 479 -3.20 16.83 8.54
CA GLN A 479 -2.38 17.96 8.13
C GLN A 479 -1.41 18.38 9.23
N ILE A 480 -1.89 18.59 10.45
CA ILE A 480 -1.04 19.03 11.55
C ILE A 480 0.00 17.98 11.95
N GLY A 481 -0.38 16.70 11.94
CA GLY A 481 0.52 15.59 12.16
C GLY A 481 1.62 15.51 11.09
N ALA A 482 1.25 15.67 9.81
CA ALA A 482 2.21 15.65 8.70
C ALA A 482 3.19 16.83 8.71
N THR A 483 2.91 17.91 9.44
CA THR A 483 3.89 18.98 9.68
C THR A 483 4.88 18.60 10.78
N GLY A 484 4.46 17.82 11.77
CA GLY A 484 5.20 17.51 13.00
C GLY A 484 4.96 18.53 14.12
N LEU A 485 4.05 19.49 13.93
CA LEU A 485 3.69 20.47 14.96
C LEU A 485 3.00 19.77 16.14
N LEU A 486 2.13 18.81 15.87
CA LEU A 486 1.66 17.86 16.88
C LEU A 486 2.09 16.45 16.44
N LYS A 487 3.00 15.88 17.19
CA LYS A 487 3.51 14.52 16.95
C LYS A 487 2.52 13.47 17.46
N GLY A 488 2.53 12.28 16.85
CA GLY A 488 1.83 11.12 17.41
C GLY A 488 2.50 10.65 18.71
N ILE A 489 1.67 10.17 19.62
CA ILE A 489 2.10 9.63 20.91
C ILE A 489 2.10 8.10 20.81
N GLN A 490 3.25 7.51 21.03
CA GLN A 490 3.40 6.06 21.01
C GLN A 490 2.89 5.46 22.32
N LYS A 491 1.97 4.50 22.24
CA LYS A 491 1.47 3.74 23.38
C LYS A 491 1.77 2.26 23.19
N VAL A 492 2.63 1.72 24.04
CA VAL A 492 2.99 0.30 24.05
C VAL A 492 2.14 -0.44 25.06
N ASN A 493 1.58 -1.59 24.69
CA ASN A 493 0.82 -2.47 25.56
C ASN A 493 1.21 -3.92 25.27
N GLY A 494 2.10 -4.46 26.11
CA GLY A 494 2.73 -5.76 25.89
C GLY A 494 3.48 -5.80 24.55
N ASN A 495 3.15 -6.75 23.70
CA ASN A 495 3.77 -6.92 22.38
C ASN A 495 3.11 -6.07 21.27
N THR A 496 2.14 -5.23 21.60
CA THR A 496 1.48 -4.33 20.65
C THR A 496 1.82 -2.89 20.95
N ALA A 497 1.90 -2.09 19.91
CA ALA A 497 2.08 -0.67 20.04
C ALA A 497 1.13 0.07 19.08
N GLN A 498 0.72 1.27 19.45
CA GLN A 498 -0.14 2.12 18.62
C GLN A 498 0.41 3.54 18.61
N LEU A 499 0.28 4.22 17.47
CA LEU A 499 0.50 5.66 17.36
C LEU A 499 -0.85 6.36 17.50
N LEU A 500 -0.98 7.22 18.50
CA LEU A 500 -2.21 7.91 18.84
C LEU A 500 -2.05 9.41 18.63
N PHE A 501 -3.09 10.06 18.17
CA PHE A 501 -3.16 11.53 18.13
C PHE A 501 -3.62 12.12 19.46
N MET A 502 -4.47 11.42 20.20
CA MET A 502 -5.08 11.84 21.46
C MET A 502 -5.83 13.19 21.33
N PRO A 503 -6.87 13.27 20.49
CA PRO A 503 -7.47 14.53 20.07
C PRO A 503 -8.01 15.41 21.21
N ASP A 504 -8.43 14.79 22.32
CA ASP A 504 -9.05 15.48 23.45
C ASP A 504 -8.04 15.78 24.58
N SER A 505 -6.78 15.40 24.43
CA SER A 505 -5.69 15.78 25.35
C SER A 505 -5.29 17.24 25.13
N VAL A 506 -4.79 17.86 26.19
CA VAL A 506 -4.30 19.26 26.14
C VAL A 506 -2.92 19.32 25.46
N VAL A 507 -2.69 20.43 24.77
CA VAL A 507 -1.39 20.74 24.15
C VAL A 507 -0.44 21.32 25.21
N SER A 508 0.81 20.86 25.22
CA SER A 508 1.86 21.49 26.05
C SER A 508 2.66 22.52 25.25
N THR A 509 3.15 23.54 25.94
CA THR A 509 4.04 24.53 25.34
C THR A 509 5.31 23.89 24.78
N ALA A 510 5.91 22.97 25.53
CA ALA A 510 7.10 22.24 25.09
C ALA A 510 6.92 21.43 23.79
N GLU A 511 5.70 20.98 23.51
CA GLU A 511 5.39 20.24 22.28
C GLU A 511 5.40 21.16 21.05
N VAL A 512 4.88 22.37 21.14
CA VAL A 512 4.65 23.25 19.98
C VAL A 512 5.76 24.26 19.75
N GLU A 513 6.46 24.68 20.79
CA GLU A 513 7.49 25.72 20.74
C GLU A 513 8.62 25.43 19.73
N PRO A 514 9.23 24.22 19.72
CA PRO A 514 10.34 23.94 18.81
C PRO A 514 9.93 24.08 17.33
N PHE A 515 8.75 23.57 16.99
CA PHE A 515 8.27 23.64 15.61
C PHE A 515 7.83 25.06 15.21
N PHE A 516 7.19 25.80 16.12
CA PHE A 516 6.84 27.19 15.84
C PHE A 516 8.09 28.03 15.58
N LYS A 517 9.17 27.80 16.35
CA LYS A 517 10.47 28.45 16.13
C LYS A 517 11.15 28.01 14.83
N GLU A 518 10.92 26.77 14.38
CA GLU A 518 11.45 26.27 13.10
C GLU A 518 10.85 27.00 11.89
N ILE A 519 9.57 27.37 11.94
CA ILE A 519 8.83 27.83 10.75
C ILE A 519 8.37 29.29 10.78
N TYR A 520 8.35 29.95 11.94
CA TYR A 520 7.89 31.32 12.06
C TYR A 520 8.97 32.20 12.67
N ALA A 521 9.52 33.12 11.89
CA ALA A 521 10.62 34.00 12.33
C ALA A 521 10.29 34.78 13.61
N ARG A 522 9.03 35.18 13.81
CA ARG A 522 8.58 35.93 15.00
C ARG A 522 8.34 35.05 16.22
N ALA A 523 8.32 33.74 16.07
CA ALA A 523 8.02 32.83 17.18
C ALA A 523 9.02 32.98 18.33
N PHE A 524 10.31 33.10 18.03
CA PHE A 524 11.34 33.29 19.06
C PHE A 524 11.05 34.49 19.95
N LEU A 525 10.71 35.66 19.35
CA LEU A 525 10.39 36.89 20.08
C LEU A 525 9.10 36.73 20.89
N TRP A 526 8.07 36.10 20.32
CA TRP A 526 6.81 35.86 20.99
C TRP A 526 6.97 34.96 22.23
N PHE A 527 7.66 33.83 22.13
CA PHE A 527 7.88 32.93 23.27
C PHE A 527 8.71 33.59 24.37
N ASN A 528 9.71 34.39 24.03
CA ASN A 528 10.49 35.13 25.01
C ASN A 528 9.69 36.20 25.75
N LYS A 529 8.73 36.85 25.07
CA LYS A 529 7.86 37.88 25.62
C LYS A 529 6.73 37.28 26.47
N GLU A 530 5.97 36.35 25.88
CA GLU A 530 4.73 35.85 26.49
C GLU A 530 4.97 34.76 27.55
N LYS A 531 6.08 34.00 27.44
CA LYS A 531 6.49 32.95 28.36
C LYS A 531 5.33 32.05 28.79
N PRO A 532 4.64 31.38 27.84
CA PRO A 532 3.46 30.61 28.17
C PRO A 532 3.81 29.50 29.17
N ASP A 533 2.83 29.17 30.05
CA ASP A 533 2.92 28.10 31.02
C ASP A 533 3.06 26.72 30.35
N GLU A 534 3.24 25.66 31.13
CA GLU A 534 3.36 24.28 30.64
C GLU A 534 2.19 23.88 29.73
N LYS A 535 0.94 24.27 30.10
CA LYS A 535 -0.25 24.02 29.30
C LYS A 535 -0.55 25.17 28.38
N PHE A 536 -0.52 24.91 27.09
CA PHE A 536 -0.79 25.91 26.07
C PHE A 536 -2.30 26.26 26.05
N THR A 537 -2.66 27.51 26.32
CA THR A 537 -4.07 27.92 26.43
C THR A 537 -4.66 28.37 25.09
N GLN A 538 -5.99 28.49 25.02
CA GLN A 538 -6.67 29.09 23.86
C GLN A 538 -6.21 30.56 23.67
N GLY A 539 -5.95 31.26 24.77
CA GLY A 539 -5.38 32.62 24.76
C GLY A 539 -3.96 32.67 24.19
N ASN A 540 -3.09 31.73 24.59
CA ASN A 540 -1.73 31.63 24.03
C ASN A 540 -1.78 31.40 22.51
N LEU A 541 -2.63 30.47 22.06
CA LEU A 541 -2.79 30.19 20.63
C LEU A 541 -3.30 31.43 19.88
N LEU A 542 -4.30 32.14 20.41
CA LEU A 542 -4.84 33.34 19.80
C LEU A 542 -3.77 34.44 19.73
N SER A 543 -3.04 34.73 20.84
CA SER A 543 -1.94 35.68 20.88
C SER A 543 -0.85 35.35 19.86
N PHE A 544 -0.48 34.06 19.77
CA PHE A 544 0.50 33.63 18.78
C PHE A 544 0.01 33.83 17.33
N ILE A 545 -1.25 33.45 17.04
CA ILE A 545 -1.85 33.70 15.72
C ILE A 545 -1.86 35.20 15.40
N SER A 546 -2.26 36.04 16.36
CA SER A 546 -2.27 37.50 16.20
C SER A 546 -0.87 38.03 15.84
N GLU A 547 0.17 37.59 16.55
CA GLU A 547 1.56 37.97 16.29
C GLU A 547 2.04 37.56 14.89
N ILE A 548 1.73 36.34 14.47
CA ILE A 548 2.18 35.81 13.16
C ILE A 548 1.42 36.43 11.99
N THR A 549 0.10 36.62 12.15
CA THR A 549 -0.78 37.12 11.07
C THR A 549 -0.91 38.65 11.07
N LEU A 550 -0.39 39.33 12.08
CA LEU A 550 -0.57 40.78 12.31
C LEU A 550 -2.05 41.17 12.38
N THR A 551 -2.90 40.25 12.83
CA THR A 551 -4.32 40.51 13.01
C THR A 551 -4.58 41.04 14.42
N GLU A 552 -5.39 42.08 14.54
CA GLU A 552 -5.74 42.67 15.83
C GLU A 552 -6.36 41.64 16.78
N PRO A 553 -5.82 41.42 18.02
CA PRO A 553 -6.21 40.35 18.93
C PRO A 553 -7.71 40.30 19.24
N LYS A 554 -8.33 41.46 19.45
CA LYS A 554 -9.75 41.57 19.79
C LYS A 554 -10.66 41.16 18.63
N THR A 555 -10.30 41.53 17.41
CA THR A 555 -11.00 41.11 16.19
C THR A 555 -10.90 39.61 16.00
N LEU A 556 -9.72 39.04 16.21
CA LEU A 556 -9.49 37.60 16.13
C LEU A 556 -10.30 36.84 17.20
N GLN A 557 -10.32 37.33 18.44
CA GLN A 557 -11.09 36.76 19.56
C GLN A 557 -12.59 36.70 19.24
N ILE A 558 -13.18 37.81 18.79
CA ILE A 558 -14.59 37.88 18.42
C ILE A 558 -14.91 36.87 17.29
N SER A 559 -14.05 36.81 16.27
CA SER A 559 -14.18 35.89 15.15
C SER A 559 -14.12 34.42 15.59
N MET A 560 -13.15 34.06 16.43
CA MET A 560 -12.99 32.70 16.95
C MET A 560 -14.17 32.30 17.85
N GLN A 561 -14.57 33.17 18.77
CA GLN A 561 -15.69 32.92 19.67
C GLN A 561 -17.00 32.68 18.91
N LYS A 562 -17.29 33.51 17.91
CA LYS A 562 -18.47 33.36 17.04
C LYS A 562 -18.44 32.04 16.26
N ALA A 563 -17.26 31.64 15.77
CA ALA A 563 -17.08 30.43 14.97
C ALA A 563 -16.99 29.14 15.80
N TRP A 564 -16.73 29.22 17.09
CA TRP A 564 -16.40 28.09 17.97
C TRP A 564 -17.39 26.93 17.90
N LYS A 565 -18.66 27.23 18.12
CA LYS A 565 -19.76 26.26 18.05
C LYS A 565 -20.35 26.12 16.64
N THR A 566 -20.36 27.19 15.87
CA THR A 566 -21.10 27.26 14.60
C THR A 566 -20.31 26.69 13.43
N GLN A 567 -19.03 27.03 13.29
CA GLN A 567 -18.18 26.61 12.18
C GLN A 567 -17.23 25.47 12.59
N TYR A 568 -16.54 25.63 13.72
CA TYR A 568 -15.59 24.62 14.19
C TYR A 568 -16.28 23.45 14.88
N LYS A 569 -17.54 23.64 15.36
CA LYS A 569 -18.36 22.61 16.01
C LYS A 569 -17.69 21.97 17.22
N PHE A 570 -16.85 22.73 17.93
CA PHE A 570 -16.21 22.23 19.14
C PHE A 570 -17.22 22.01 20.26
N SER A 571 -17.06 20.89 21.00
CA SER A 571 -17.92 20.59 22.16
C SER A 571 -17.62 21.48 23.37
N SER A 572 -16.36 21.91 23.53
CA SER A 572 -15.90 22.82 24.58
C SER A 572 -16.44 24.24 24.41
N ASP A 573 -16.41 25.03 25.47
CA ASP A 573 -16.68 26.46 25.41
C ASP A 573 -15.39 27.24 25.15
N PHE A 574 -15.51 28.36 24.43
CA PHE A 574 -14.40 29.28 24.21
C PHE A 574 -14.08 30.03 25.51
N ASP A 575 -12.83 29.88 25.98
CA ASP A 575 -12.31 30.53 27.19
C ASP A 575 -10.81 30.70 27.05
N MET A 576 -10.34 31.94 27.06
CA MET A 576 -8.93 32.30 26.86
C MET A 576 -7.97 31.63 27.86
N ASN A 577 -8.46 31.31 29.06
CA ASN A 577 -7.66 30.72 30.14
C ASN A 577 -7.64 29.18 30.10
N LYS A 578 -8.50 28.57 29.30
CA LYS A 578 -8.53 27.11 29.18
C LYS A 578 -7.38 26.60 28.32
N PRO A 579 -6.75 25.48 28.73
CA PRO A 579 -5.82 24.76 27.84
C PRO A 579 -6.53 24.35 26.55
N VAL A 580 -5.85 24.54 25.42
CA VAL A 580 -6.36 24.10 24.11
C VAL A 580 -6.17 22.60 23.93
N THR A 581 -7.20 21.90 23.44
CA THR A 581 -7.06 20.49 23.10
C THR A 581 -6.31 20.31 21.78
N ARG A 582 -5.73 19.14 21.57
CA ARG A 582 -4.99 18.82 20.32
C ARG A 582 -5.88 18.91 19.08
N ARG A 583 -7.15 18.57 19.21
CA ARG A 583 -8.19 18.73 18.17
C ARG A 583 -8.44 20.20 17.85
N GLU A 584 -8.70 21.00 18.85
CA GLU A 584 -8.93 22.45 18.69
C GLU A 584 -7.70 23.13 18.08
N PHE A 585 -6.53 22.83 18.61
CA PHE A 585 -5.26 23.32 18.10
C PHE A 585 -5.06 22.98 16.63
N ALA A 586 -5.29 21.70 16.23
CA ALA A 586 -5.13 21.26 14.85
C ALA A 586 -6.03 22.05 13.89
N VAL A 587 -7.29 22.31 14.27
CA VAL A 587 -8.23 23.08 13.45
C VAL A 587 -7.80 24.54 13.34
N LEU A 588 -7.51 25.17 14.48
CA LEU A 588 -7.19 26.60 14.54
C LEU A 588 -5.84 26.91 13.90
N ALA A 589 -4.80 26.11 14.18
CA ALA A 589 -3.48 26.29 13.58
C ALA A 589 -3.53 26.15 12.05
N ASN A 590 -4.22 25.12 11.53
CA ASN A 590 -4.40 24.98 10.07
C ASN A 590 -5.20 26.14 9.46
N LYS A 591 -6.22 26.61 10.15
CA LYS A 591 -7.08 27.70 9.68
C LYS A 591 -6.35 29.04 9.57
N PHE A 592 -5.58 29.42 10.58
CA PHE A 592 -5.02 30.74 10.71
C PHE A 592 -3.53 30.83 10.40
N LEU A 593 -2.76 29.82 10.75
CA LEU A 593 -1.31 29.78 10.54
C LEU A 593 -0.92 29.01 9.29
N ASN A 594 -1.77 28.07 8.87
CA ASN A 594 -1.57 27.19 7.71
C ASN A 594 -0.15 26.57 7.63
N PRO A 595 0.32 25.88 8.69
CA PRO A 595 1.67 25.29 8.70
C PRO A 595 1.83 24.20 7.62
N PHE A 596 0.74 23.59 7.20
CA PHE A 596 0.74 22.59 6.14
C PHE A 596 1.10 23.15 4.76
N ALA A 597 0.92 24.45 4.52
CA ALA A 597 1.32 25.09 3.26
C ALA A 597 2.85 25.25 3.12
N ARG A 598 3.62 25.08 4.20
CA ARG A 598 5.08 25.13 4.12
C ARG A 598 5.60 23.95 3.31
N THR A 599 6.36 24.27 2.26
CA THR A 599 6.93 23.26 1.37
C THR A 599 8.01 22.45 2.07
N VAL A 600 8.12 21.19 1.70
CA VAL A 600 9.19 20.28 2.16
C VAL A 600 9.81 19.56 0.98
N ASP A 601 11.10 19.27 1.07
CA ASP A 601 11.77 18.36 0.14
C ASP A 601 11.40 16.89 0.43
N LEU A 602 11.89 15.97 -0.39
CA LEU A 602 11.59 14.54 -0.23
C LEU A 602 12.25 13.90 1.01
N ALA A 603 13.19 14.59 1.65
CA ALA A 603 13.75 14.20 2.95
C ALA A 603 12.96 14.79 4.14
N GLY A 604 11.88 15.55 3.87
CA GLY A 604 11.05 16.20 4.89
C GLY A 604 11.66 17.45 5.51
N ARG A 605 12.70 18.02 4.90
CA ARG A 605 13.28 19.29 5.33
C ARG A 605 12.44 20.45 4.79
N MET A 606 12.25 21.49 5.59
CA MET A 606 11.56 22.71 5.13
C MET A 606 12.38 23.36 4.01
N VAL A 607 11.67 23.75 2.95
CA VAL A 607 12.22 24.53 1.84
C VAL A 607 11.73 25.96 2.00
N ASN A 608 12.69 26.89 2.15
CA ASN A 608 12.41 28.33 2.31
C ASN A 608 12.08 28.98 0.96
#